data_c20cc2d43acec9d0817fbfe0e2afd70f
#
_entry.id   c20cc2d43acec9d0817fbfe0e2afd70f
#
_cell.length_a   1.000
_cell.length_b   1.000
_cell.length_c   1.000
_cell.angle_alpha   90.00
_cell.angle_beta   90.00
_cell.angle_gamma   90.00
#
_symmetry.space_group_name_H-M   'P 1'
#
loop_
_entity.id
_entity.type
_entity.pdbx_description
1 polymer ?
#
loop_
_entity_poly.entity_id
_entity_poly.type
_entity_poly.pdbx_seq_one_letter_code
_entity_poly.pdbx_strand_id
1 'polypeptide(L)'
;MSNNAILRTVSFLILLFFTLSTLAQRTPPQIPPQGPTASTITRPGSIQDSGLYNYWADMSTQGHVGGALLGKLAVQGGPLPWEPLLVTVTCNNKVEYTTQTDARGNFGIVGFKLPGALGNQEDSQRQMETHLEGCLVHGAVSGFRSSEVAITRHMLRDDPNIGTITISRTGVNDATIVSRTTETASPKAIKLFEKARSEMMQGETDGAQKDLKKAVEADPNLAEAWLQLGKLQMSSDPQSARDSFSKALAADPKFVLPYEQLAALAAQNGNWQEVLDNTNHVTTLYPEGTAISWYLNAMANYQAEKPDIAEASATKSLALDPRHTVMNTEQLLAVILARKGDFSGALTHLRSSLTYIPPGPNADMLKQQIAQLEKRTAAQ
;
A
#
# COMPACT_ATOMS: atom_id res chain seq x y z
N MET A 1 -25.45 -1.55 37.46
CA MET A 1 -24.84 -0.51 36.61
C MET A 1 -24.94 -1.03 35.18
N SER A 2 -25.64 -0.30 34.32
CA SER A 2 -26.12 -0.83 33.05
C SER A 2 -24.98 -1.12 32.06
N ASN A 3 -25.11 -2.23 31.34
CA ASN A 3 -24.19 -2.69 30.27
C ASN A 3 -23.84 -1.59 29.24
N ASN A 4 -24.70 -0.60 29.08
CA ASN A 4 -24.53 0.53 28.16
C ASN A 4 -23.44 1.53 28.57
N ALA A 5 -23.14 1.68 29.85
CA ALA A 5 -22.11 2.65 30.29
C ALA A 5 -20.69 2.12 30.01
N ILE A 6 -20.50 0.81 30.13
CA ILE A 6 -19.19 0.16 29.92
C ILE A 6 -18.90 -0.04 28.43
N LEU A 7 -19.94 -0.34 27.61
CA LEU A 7 -19.81 -0.36 26.15
C LEU A 7 -19.42 1.02 25.62
N ARG A 8 -19.97 2.11 26.19
CA ARG A 8 -19.59 3.49 25.85
C ARG A 8 -18.14 3.81 26.20
N THR A 9 -17.61 3.31 27.32
CA THR A 9 -16.21 3.55 27.71
C THR A 9 -15.21 2.78 26.85
N VAL A 10 -15.49 1.55 26.45
CA VAL A 10 -14.64 0.80 25.51
C VAL A 10 -14.73 1.40 24.10
N SER A 11 -15.92 1.78 23.63
CA SER A 11 -16.09 2.51 22.37
C SER A 11 -15.42 3.89 22.41
N PHE A 12 -15.47 4.60 23.54
CA PHE A 12 -14.88 5.93 23.68
C PHE A 12 -13.34 5.87 23.74
N LEU A 13 -12.76 4.86 24.38
CA LEU A 13 -11.30 4.64 24.41
C LEU A 13 -10.76 4.24 23.02
N ILE A 14 -11.51 3.46 22.24
CA ILE A 14 -11.11 3.10 20.88
C ILE A 14 -11.32 4.27 19.92
N LEU A 15 -12.37 5.08 20.11
CA LEU A 15 -12.60 6.32 19.34
C LEU A 15 -11.52 7.39 19.60
N LEU A 16 -10.95 7.48 20.80
CA LEU A 16 -9.82 8.37 21.09
C LEU A 16 -8.55 7.99 20.31
N PHE A 17 -8.39 6.72 19.91
CA PHE A 17 -7.34 6.30 18.99
C PHE A 17 -7.55 6.74 17.55
N PHE A 18 -8.80 6.89 17.11
CA PHE A 18 -9.10 7.38 15.77
C PHE A 18 -8.82 8.87 15.59
N THR A 19 -8.82 9.65 16.68
CA THR A 19 -8.54 11.09 16.61
C THR A 19 -7.06 11.45 16.72
N LEU A 20 -6.18 10.51 17.13
CA LEU A 20 -4.74 10.76 17.32
C LEU A 20 -3.84 9.93 16.39
N SER A 21 -4.38 8.95 15.68
CA SER A 21 -3.66 8.35 14.56
C SER A 21 -3.85 9.26 13.33
N THR A 22 -3.19 10.41 13.33
CA THR A 22 -2.70 10.96 12.09
C THR A 22 -2.16 9.76 11.30
N LEU A 23 -2.61 9.58 10.06
CA LEU A 23 -1.86 8.79 9.07
C LEU A 23 -0.42 9.31 9.16
N ALA A 24 0.33 8.74 10.10
CA ALA A 24 1.74 9.03 10.20
C ALA A 24 2.30 8.55 8.87
N GLN A 25 2.58 9.51 8.02
CA GLN A 25 3.45 9.30 6.87
C GLN A 25 4.65 8.58 7.46
N ARG A 26 4.74 7.27 7.22
CA ARG A 26 5.99 6.58 7.46
C ARG A 26 6.98 7.28 6.55
N THR A 27 7.85 8.08 7.13
CA THR A 27 9.10 8.42 6.48
C THR A 27 9.68 7.10 5.99
N PRO A 28 10.02 7.00 4.70
CA PRO A 28 10.74 5.83 4.22
C PRO A 28 11.95 5.62 5.15
N PRO A 29 12.35 4.37 5.43
CA PRO A 29 13.45 4.09 6.33
C PRO A 29 14.66 4.91 5.86
N GLN A 30 15.22 5.73 6.77
CA GLN A 30 16.41 6.52 6.48
C GLN A 30 17.54 5.54 6.15
N ILE A 31 18.10 5.70 4.97
CA ILE A 31 19.30 4.99 4.52
C ILE A 31 20.45 5.47 5.42
N PRO A 32 21.20 4.57 6.09
CA PRO A 32 22.35 4.96 6.88
C PRO A 32 23.42 5.63 6.00
N PRO A 33 24.25 6.52 6.57
CA PRO A 33 25.24 7.30 5.81
C PRO A 33 26.27 6.42 5.11
N GLN A 34 26.58 6.78 3.89
CA GLN A 34 27.44 6.07 2.95
C GLN A 34 28.89 5.91 3.47
N GLY A 35 29.41 4.69 3.42
CA GLY A 35 30.84 4.38 3.49
C GLY A 35 31.55 4.63 2.14
N PRO A 36 32.90 4.56 2.06
CA PRO A 36 33.68 5.15 1.01
C PRO A 36 33.54 4.47 -0.37
N THR A 37 33.61 5.31 -1.38
CA THR A 37 33.46 5.09 -2.83
C THR A 37 34.41 4.05 -3.43
N ALA A 38 33.86 3.07 -4.14
CA ALA A 38 34.59 2.21 -5.08
C ALA A 38 34.31 2.65 -6.53
N SER A 39 35.37 2.60 -7.33
CA SER A 39 35.52 3.21 -8.66
C SER A 39 34.58 2.65 -9.73
N THR A 40 34.11 3.55 -10.55
CA THR A 40 33.15 3.43 -11.67
C THR A 40 33.69 2.60 -12.84
N ILE A 41 32.92 1.65 -13.32
CA ILE A 41 33.00 1.13 -14.70
C ILE A 41 31.64 1.37 -15.35
N THR A 42 31.59 2.30 -16.27
CA THR A 42 30.39 2.73 -17.00
C THR A 42 30.11 1.82 -18.18
N ARG A 43 28.91 1.18 -18.19
CA ARG A 43 28.24 0.67 -19.40
C ARG A 43 26.95 1.42 -19.60
N PRO A 44 26.61 1.88 -20.82
CA PRO A 44 25.35 2.58 -21.07
C PRO A 44 24.18 1.60 -21.01
N GLY A 45 23.13 1.94 -20.24
CA GLY A 45 21.86 1.22 -20.20
C GLY A 45 21.67 0.24 -19.04
N SER A 46 22.50 0.25 -18.01
CA SER A 46 22.35 -0.64 -16.85
C SER A 46 21.52 0.02 -15.73
N ILE A 47 20.81 -0.80 -14.98
CA ILE A 47 19.98 -0.51 -13.80
C ILE A 47 20.79 0.15 -12.63
N GLN A 48 22.01 0.61 -12.89
CA GLN A 48 22.99 1.08 -11.91
C GLN A 48 22.60 2.31 -11.09
N ASP A 49 21.50 3.00 -11.44
CA ASP A 49 21.06 4.21 -10.73
C ASP A 49 20.02 3.95 -9.63
N SER A 50 19.67 2.70 -9.33
CA SER A 50 18.75 2.40 -8.24
C SER A 50 19.51 2.10 -6.95
N GLY A 51 19.10 2.73 -5.83
CA GLY A 51 19.64 2.42 -4.50
C GLY A 51 19.50 0.94 -4.11
N LEU A 52 18.62 0.19 -4.79
CA LEU A 52 18.44 -1.25 -4.67
C LEU A 52 19.65 -2.03 -5.19
N TYR A 53 20.32 -1.57 -6.28
CA TYR A 53 21.51 -2.22 -6.79
C TYR A 53 22.70 -2.10 -5.83
N ASN A 54 22.87 -0.93 -5.22
CA ASN A 54 23.94 -0.71 -4.24
C ASN A 54 23.68 -1.50 -2.95
N TYR A 55 22.43 -1.60 -2.50
CA TYR A 55 22.02 -2.43 -1.37
C TYR A 55 22.27 -3.93 -1.66
N TRP A 56 22.02 -4.37 -2.87
CA TRP A 56 22.23 -5.76 -3.27
C TRP A 56 23.74 -6.10 -3.42
N ALA A 57 24.52 -5.20 -4.00
CA ALA A 57 25.97 -5.37 -4.09
C ALA A 57 26.63 -5.51 -2.71
N ASP A 58 26.14 -4.77 -1.72
CA ASP A 58 26.58 -4.85 -0.33
C ASP A 58 26.14 -6.19 0.32
N MET A 59 24.93 -6.64 0.08
CA MET A 59 24.40 -7.93 0.58
C MET A 59 25.13 -9.13 -0.02
N SER A 60 25.52 -9.10 -1.28
CA SER A 60 26.28 -10.17 -1.94
C SER A 60 27.70 -10.32 -1.39
N THR A 61 28.31 -9.22 -0.92
CA THR A 61 29.63 -9.24 -0.27
C THR A 61 29.58 -9.74 1.18
N GLN A 62 28.41 -9.76 1.82
CA GLN A 62 28.22 -10.22 3.20
C GLN A 62 27.89 -11.71 3.32
N GLY A 63 27.97 -12.48 2.25
CA GLY A 63 27.77 -13.96 2.28
C GLY A 63 26.35 -14.40 2.53
N HIS A 64 25.33 -13.56 2.27
CA HIS A 64 23.94 -13.97 2.33
C HIS A 64 23.59 -14.81 1.11
N VAL A 65 23.37 -16.11 1.34
CA VAL A 65 22.94 -17.06 0.32
C VAL A 65 21.47 -16.92 0.06
N GLY A 66 21.14 -16.19 -0.98
CA GLY A 66 19.78 -16.09 -1.47
C GLY A 66 19.82 -15.46 -2.84
N GLY A 67 19.25 -16.11 -3.84
CA GLY A 67 19.08 -15.55 -5.16
C GLY A 67 18.38 -14.19 -5.08
N ALA A 68 18.68 -13.30 -6.01
CA ALA A 68 17.96 -12.06 -6.21
C ALA A 68 17.35 -12.07 -7.60
N LEU A 69 16.24 -11.37 -7.77
CA LEU A 69 15.68 -11.04 -9.08
C LEU A 69 15.47 -9.52 -9.10
N LEU A 70 15.97 -8.87 -10.13
CA LEU A 70 15.88 -7.44 -10.33
C LEU A 70 15.14 -7.16 -11.63
N GLY A 71 14.29 -6.14 -11.63
CA GLY A 71 13.57 -5.79 -12.84
C GLY A 71 12.96 -4.40 -12.77
N LYS A 72 12.29 -4.04 -13.84
CA LYS A 72 11.56 -2.79 -13.95
C LYS A 72 10.12 -3.07 -14.39
N LEU A 73 9.17 -2.36 -13.80
CA LEU A 73 7.78 -2.35 -14.23
C LEU A 73 7.52 -1.03 -14.98
N ALA A 74 6.90 -1.10 -16.14
CA ALA A 74 6.58 0.05 -16.97
C ALA A 74 5.11 0.02 -17.40
N VAL A 75 4.49 1.18 -17.49
CA VAL A 75 3.12 1.35 -18.04
C VAL A 75 3.22 1.59 -19.53
N GLN A 76 2.47 0.80 -20.32
CA GLN A 76 2.38 1.01 -21.76
C GLN A 76 1.60 2.29 -22.06
N GLY A 77 2.26 3.25 -22.74
CA GLY A 77 1.63 4.47 -23.21
C GLY A 77 1.49 5.58 -22.18
N GLY A 78 2.07 5.43 -20.98
CA GLY A 78 1.95 6.48 -19.95
C GLY A 78 3.04 6.41 -18.88
N PRO A 79 3.13 7.43 -18.02
CA PRO A 79 4.01 7.42 -16.88
C PRO A 79 3.56 6.39 -15.84
N LEU A 80 4.49 6.02 -14.96
CA LEU A 80 4.19 5.18 -13.81
C LEU A 80 3.25 5.92 -12.84
N PRO A 81 2.33 5.21 -12.17
CA PRO A 81 1.61 5.74 -11.03
C PRO A 81 2.55 6.23 -9.93
N TRP A 82 2.07 7.15 -9.12
CA TRP A 82 2.85 7.64 -7.97
C TRP A 82 3.00 6.56 -6.89
N GLU A 83 1.94 5.79 -6.69
CA GLU A 83 1.91 4.70 -5.72
C GLU A 83 2.82 3.55 -6.17
N PRO A 84 3.54 2.93 -5.21
CA PRO A 84 4.31 1.72 -5.51
C PRO A 84 3.41 0.63 -6.09
N LEU A 85 3.83 0.04 -7.20
CA LEU A 85 3.10 -1.03 -7.85
C LEU A 85 3.53 -2.39 -7.31
N LEU A 86 2.56 -3.29 -7.18
CA LEU A 86 2.82 -4.64 -6.70
C LEU A 86 3.37 -5.50 -7.83
N VAL A 87 4.44 -6.24 -7.53
CA VAL A 87 5.02 -7.28 -8.39
C VAL A 87 4.97 -8.61 -7.65
N THR A 88 4.51 -9.65 -8.31
CA THR A 88 4.34 -10.97 -7.72
C THR A 88 5.15 -12.02 -8.48
N VAL A 89 5.62 -13.03 -7.74
CA VAL A 89 6.13 -14.30 -8.29
C VAL A 89 5.08 -15.36 -8.02
N THR A 90 4.63 -16.00 -9.08
CA THR A 90 3.60 -17.03 -9.02
C THR A 90 4.16 -18.36 -9.53
N CYS A 91 4.11 -19.38 -8.68
CA CYS A 91 4.53 -20.75 -8.99
C CYS A 91 3.30 -21.67 -8.90
N ASN A 92 3.03 -22.46 -9.93
CA ASN A 92 1.87 -23.38 -9.95
C ASN A 92 0.54 -22.70 -9.54
N ASN A 93 0.27 -21.52 -10.07
CA ASN A 93 -0.91 -20.68 -9.77
C ASN A 93 -1.01 -20.21 -8.31
N LYS A 94 0.06 -20.28 -7.53
CA LYS A 94 0.11 -19.78 -6.16
C LYS A 94 1.13 -18.67 -6.07
N VAL A 95 0.76 -17.56 -5.42
CA VAL A 95 1.67 -16.46 -5.13
C VAL A 95 2.66 -16.89 -4.05
N GLU A 96 3.95 -16.91 -4.41
CA GLU A 96 5.03 -17.29 -3.48
C GLU A 96 5.73 -16.06 -2.91
N TYR A 97 5.92 -15.03 -3.74
CA TYR A 97 6.60 -13.80 -3.31
C TYR A 97 5.90 -12.57 -3.85
N THR A 98 5.96 -11.49 -3.09
CA THR A 98 5.50 -10.17 -3.52
C THR A 98 6.51 -9.10 -3.14
N THR A 99 6.67 -8.11 -4.01
CA THR A 99 7.46 -6.91 -3.76
C THR A 99 6.74 -5.68 -4.32
N GLN A 100 7.27 -4.51 -4.04
CA GLN A 100 6.76 -3.25 -4.60
C GLN A 100 7.84 -2.57 -5.41
N THR A 101 7.41 -1.82 -6.42
CA THR A 101 8.32 -0.97 -7.18
C THR A 101 8.74 0.25 -6.36
N ASP A 102 9.91 0.79 -6.68
CA ASP A 102 10.23 2.18 -6.36
C ASP A 102 9.45 3.12 -7.28
N ALA A 103 9.61 4.42 -7.08
CA ALA A 103 8.93 5.42 -7.88
C ALA A 103 9.42 5.50 -9.35
N ARG A 104 10.52 4.85 -9.71
CA ARG A 104 11.02 4.72 -11.08
C ARG A 104 10.55 3.42 -11.74
N GLY A 105 9.78 2.61 -11.00
CA GLY A 105 9.28 1.31 -11.43
C GLY A 105 10.28 0.17 -11.23
N ASN A 106 11.44 0.40 -10.62
CA ASN A 106 12.38 -0.66 -10.35
C ASN A 106 11.90 -1.50 -9.17
N PHE A 107 12.14 -2.79 -9.19
CA PHE A 107 11.84 -3.70 -8.09
C PHE A 107 12.95 -4.72 -7.90
N GLY A 108 13.05 -5.23 -6.67
CA GLY A 108 13.94 -6.32 -6.32
C GLY A 108 13.22 -7.33 -5.43
N ILE A 109 13.44 -8.60 -5.67
CA ILE A 109 13.03 -9.71 -4.83
C ILE A 109 14.29 -10.37 -4.34
N VAL A 110 14.54 -10.31 -3.04
CA VAL A 110 15.78 -10.80 -2.41
C VAL A 110 15.47 -11.77 -1.27
N GLY A 111 16.38 -12.67 -1.01
CA GLY A 111 16.30 -13.54 0.15
C GLY A 111 15.18 -14.58 0.05
N PHE A 112 15.08 -15.27 -1.06
CA PHE A 112 14.15 -16.39 -1.21
C PHE A 112 14.37 -17.41 -0.10
N LYS A 113 13.36 -17.62 0.76
CA LYS A 113 13.38 -18.64 1.83
C LYS A 113 12.49 -19.79 1.42
N LEU A 114 13.06 -20.98 1.34
CA LEU A 114 12.27 -22.20 1.20
C LEU A 114 11.87 -22.71 2.58
N PRO A 115 10.58 -23.02 2.81
CA PRO A 115 10.15 -23.69 4.02
C PRO A 115 10.86 -25.06 4.13
N GLY A 116 11.61 -25.27 5.23
CA GLY A 116 12.22 -26.57 5.52
C GLY A 116 13.58 -26.83 4.88
N ALA A 117 14.24 -25.85 4.28
CA ALA A 117 15.62 -26.02 3.80
C ALA A 117 16.57 -26.23 4.99
N LEU A 118 16.89 -27.48 5.24
CA LEU A 118 17.92 -27.94 6.17
C LEU A 118 19.05 -28.52 5.32
N GLY A 119 20.16 -27.80 5.20
CA GLY A 119 21.30 -28.28 4.41
C GLY A 119 22.43 -27.26 4.36
N ASN A 120 23.53 -27.63 3.67
CA ASN A 120 24.58 -26.68 3.39
C ASN A 120 24.10 -25.64 2.36
N GLN A 121 24.89 -24.59 2.15
CA GLN A 121 24.61 -23.47 1.31
C GLN A 121 24.29 -23.85 -0.16
N GLU A 122 25.02 -24.82 -0.71
CA GLU A 122 24.86 -25.28 -2.10
C GLU A 122 23.54 -26.05 -2.31
N ASP A 123 23.15 -26.89 -1.35
CA ASP A 123 21.90 -27.66 -1.43
C ASP A 123 20.69 -26.74 -1.33
N SER A 124 20.74 -25.74 -0.46
CA SER A 124 19.70 -24.72 -0.34
C SER A 124 19.55 -23.90 -1.64
N GLN A 125 20.64 -23.55 -2.29
CA GLN A 125 20.63 -22.84 -3.56
C GLN A 125 20.03 -23.70 -4.68
N ARG A 126 20.43 -24.98 -4.81
CA ARG A 126 19.88 -25.91 -5.81
C ARG A 126 18.37 -26.15 -5.62
N GLN A 127 17.93 -26.26 -4.36
CA GLN A 127 16.49 -26.41 -4.05
C GLN A 127 15.71 -25.17 -4.46
N MET A 128 16.23 -23.97 -4.17
CA MET A 128 15.62 -22.71 -4.57
C MET A 128 15.52 -22.59 -6.10
N GLU A 129 16.60 -22.89 -6.83
CA GLU A 129 16.60 -22.87 -8.28
C GLU A 129 15.54 -23.82 -8.86
N THR A 130 15.46 -25.05 -8.34
CA THR A 130 14.46 -26.03 -8.78
C THR A 130 13.03 -25.60 -8.46
N HIS A 131 12.82 -24.91 -7.34
CA HIS A 131 11.50 -24.41 -6.93
C HIS A 131 11.03 -23.22 -7.77
N LEU A 132 11.95 -22.29 -8.08
CA LEU A 132 11.62 -21.05 -8.76
C LEU A 132 11.71 -21.12 -10.29
N GLU A 133 12.40 -22.14 -10.85
CA GLU A 133 12.49 -22.30 -12.29
C GLU A 133 11.10 -22.49 -12.91
N GLY A 134 10.78 -21.67 -13.90
CA GLY A 134 9.48 -21.65 -14.57
C GLY A 134 8.37 -20.89 -13.84
N CYS A 135 8.62 -20.40 -12.63
CA CYS A 135 7.69 -19.47 -11.99
C CYS A 135 7.59 -18.16 -12.78
N LEU A 136 6.44 -17.51 -12.72
CA LEU A 136 6.15 -16.30 -13.49
C LEU A 136 6.26 -15.07 -12.60
N VAL A 137 6.99 -14.04 -13.07
CA VAL A 137 7.03 -12.71 -12.47
C VAL A 137 6.12 -11.79 -13.27
N HIS A 138 5.20 -11.10 -12.61
CA HIS A 138 4.27 -10.18 -13.25
C HIS A 138 3.87 -9.03 -12.30
N GLY A 139 3.36 -7.94 -12.88
CA GLY A 139 2.75 -6.85 -12.12
C GLY A 139 1.33 -7.21 -11.70
N ALA A 140 1.02 -7.08 -10.41
CA ALA A 140 -0.32 -7.30 -9.87
C ALA A 140 -0.99 -5.94 -9.62
N VAL A 141 -1.51 -5.33 -10.67
CA VAL A 141 -2.12 -4.00 -10.63
C VAL A 141 -3.55 -4.09 -11.16
N SER A 142 -4.52 -3.76 -10.30
CA SER A 142 -5.94 -3.77 -10.69
C SER A 142 -6.22 -2.82 -11.85
N GLY A 143 -7.00 -3.28 -12.83
CA GLY A 143 -7.31 -2.53 -14.06
C GLY A 143 -6.20 -2.59 -15.11
N PHE A 144 -5.15 -3.38 -14.87
CA PHE A 144 -4.07 -3.60 -15.84
C PHE A 144 -3.85 -5.08 -16.10
N ARG A 145 -3.46 -5.39 -17.34
CA ARG A 145 -2.89 -6.68 -17.73
C ARG A 145 -1.37 -6.53 -17.74
N SER A 146 -0.69 -7.48 -17.14
CA SER A 146 0.77 -7.54 -17.10
C SER A 146 1.31 -8.50 -18.15
N SER A 147 2.46 -8.18 -18.74
CA SER A 147 3.31 -9.20 -19.32
C SER A 147 3.91 -10.06 -18.20
N GLU A 148 4.28 -11.27 -18.53
CA GLU A 148 4.84 -12.25 -17.61
C GLU A 148 6.26 -12.62 -18.05
N VAL A 149 7.16 -12.78 -17.09
CA VAL A 149 8.53 -13.23 -17.33
C VAL A 149 8.76 -14.50 -16.55
N ALA A 150 9.07 -15.59 -17.25
CA ALA A 150 9.42 -16.84 -16.61
C ALA A 150 10.84 -16.78 -16.02
N ILE A 151 10.97 -17.20 -14.77
CA ILE A 151 12.26 -17.31 -14.09
C ILE A 151 13.06 -18.45 -14.70
N THR A 152 14.31 -18.17 -15.05
CA THR A 152 15.25 -19.15 -15.58
C THR A 152 16.39 -19.39 -14.61
N ARG A 153 17.09 -20.53 -14.73
CA ARG A 153 18.31 -20.79 -13.93
C ARG A 153 19.39 -19.75 -14.13
N HIS A 154 19.50 -19.22 -15.33
CA HIS A 154 20.46 -18.14 -15.63
C HIS A 154 20.20 -16.90 -14.80
N MET A 155 18.92 -16.50 -14.64
CA MET A 155 18.54 -15.37 -13.79
C MET A 155 18.85 -15.62 -12.32
N LEU A 156 18.79 -16.86 -11.87
CA LEU A 156 19.04 -17.20 -10.46
C LEU A 156 20.54 -17.35 -10.12
N ARG A 157 21.40 -17.53 -11.13
CA ARG A 157 22.85 -17.80 -10.96
C ARG A 157 23.75 -16.67 -11.45
N ASP A 158 23.49 -16.23 -12.68
CA ASP A 158 24.48 -15.46 -13.44
C ASP A 158 24.06 -14.01 -13.65
N ASP A 159 22.79 -13.75 -14.00
CA ASP A 159 22.26 -12.42 -14.23
C ASP A 159 20.86 -12.28 -13.62
N PRO A 160 20.74 -11.63 -12.44
CA PRO A 160 19.47 -11.49 -11.75
C PRO A 160 18.48 -10.55 -12.46
N ASN A 161 18.87 -9.93 -13.57
CA ASN A 161 18.03 -8.98 -14.27
C ASN A 161 17.00 -9.68 -15.16
N ILE A 162 15.73 -9.59 -14.79
CA ILE A 162 14.62 -10.15 -15.55
C ILE A 162 14.08 -9.20 -16.63
N GLY A 163 14.66 -8.01 -16.77
CA GLY A 163 14.25 -7.01 -17.75
C GLY A 163 13.06 -6.16 -17.31
N THR A 164 12.25 -5.76 -18.30
CA THR A 164 11.10 -4.90 -18.06
C THR A 164 9.79 -5.67 -18.21
N ILE A 165 8.99 -5.67 -17.16
CA ILE A 165 7.61 -6.12 -17.18
C ILE A 165 6.73 -4.94 -17.60
N THR A 166 5.91 -5.12 -18.62
CA THR A 166 5.01 -4.07 -19.11
C THR A 166 3.59 -4.35 -18.64
N ILE A 167 2.95 -3.35 -18.03
CA ILE A 167 1.52 -3.38 -17.74
C ILE A 167 0.77 -2.49 -18.73
N SER A 168 -0.39 -2.97 -19.18
CA SER A 168 -1.29 -2.25 -20.08
C SER A 168 -2.71 -2.26 -19.52
N ARG A 169 -3.48 -1.19 -19.72
CA ARG A 169 -4.86 -1.13 -19.25
C ARG A 169 -5.73 -2.19 -19.91
N THR A 170 -6.64 -2.80 -19.13
CA THR A 170 -7.51 -3.87 -19.59
C THR A 170 -8.75 -3.39 -20.32
N GLY A 171 -9.21 -2.16 -20.09
CA GLY A 171 -10.43 -1.62 -20.70
C GLY A 171 -10.39 -0.12 -20.98
N VAL A 172 -11.18 0.32 -21.98
CA VAL A 172 -11.24 1.74 -22.38
C VAL A 172 -12.12 2.57 -21.43
N ASN A 173 -13.01 1.92 -20.66
CA ASN A 173 -14.03 2.59 -19.85
C ASN A 173 -14.00 2.26 -18.36
N ASP A 174 -13.05 1.47 -17.87
CA ASP A 174 -13.05 1.03 -16.50
C ASP A 174 -12.54 2.10 -15.53
N ALA A 175 -13.15 2.19 -14.37
CA ALA A 175 -12.63 2.97 -13.25
C ALA A 175 -11.29 2.37 -12.81
N THR A 176 -10.32 3.22 -12.50
CA THR A 176 -8.96 2.77 -12.17
C THR A 176 -8.40 3.50 -10.96
N ILE A 177 -7.46 2.87 -10.29
CA ILE A 177 -6.62 3.49 -9.24
C ILE A 177 -5.56 4.42 -9.85
N VAL A 178 -5.45 4.48 -11.18
CA VAL A 178 -4.51 5.34 -11.92
C VAL A 178 -5.32 6.16 -12.91
N SER A 179 -5.21 7.48 -12.84
CA SER A 179 -5.96 8.36 -13.73
C SER A 179 -5.54 8.22 -15.20
N ARG A 180 -6.52 8.28 -16.09
CA ARG A 180 -6.30 8.26 -17.54
C ARG A 180 -5.78 9.58 -18.08
N THR A 181 -6.04 10.67 -17.38
CA THR A 181 -5.63 12.00 -17.85
C THR A 181 -4.11 12.15 -17.92
N THR A 182 -3.37 11.27 -17.21
CA THR A 182 -1.91 11.23 -17.26
C THR A 182 -1.38 10.89 -18.66
N GLU A 183 -2.13 10.09 -19.45
CA GLU A 183 -1.73 9.67 -20.80
C GLU A 183 -1.82 10.81 -21.82
N THR A 184 -2.71 11.78 -21.58
CA THR A 184 -2.97 12.91 -22.49
C THR A 184 -2.41 14.24 -21.96
N ALA A 185 -1.78 14.23 -20.78
CA ALA A 185 -1.27 15.43 -20.14
C ALA A 185 -0.12 16.08 -20.93
N SER A 186 -0.01 17.39 -20.80
CA SER A 186 1.04 18.14 -21.49
C SER A 186 2.44 17.70 -21.04
N PRO A 187 3.45 17.63 -21.96
CA PRO A 187 4.80 17.24 -21.61
C PRO A 187 5.43 18.10 -20.52
N LYS A 188 5.05 19.38 -20.45
CA LYS A 188 5.49 20.30 -19.39
C LYS A 188 4.94 19.90 -18.03
N ALA A 189 3.65 19.56 -17.95
CA ALA A 189 3.02 19.14 -16.71
C ALA A 189 3.61 17.80 -16.22
N ILE A 190 3.79 16.83 -17.12
CA ILE A 190 4.42 15.55 -16.80
C ILE A 190 5.85 15.75 -16.26
N LYS A 191 6.66 16.59 -16.89
CA LYS A 191 8.02 16.87 -16.41
C LYS A 191 8.03 17.44 -14.97
N LEU A 192 7.10 18.35 -14.68
CA LEU A 192 6.96 18.94 -13.33
C LEU A 192 6.44 17.92 -12.32
N PHE A 193 5.49 17.07 -12.72
CA PHE A 193 4.97 15.98 -11.92
C PHE A 193 6.04 14.96 -11.55
N GLU A 194 6.85 14.53 -12.51
CA GLU A 194 7.97 13.60 -12.27
C GLU A 194 9.07 14.22 -11.41
N LYS A 195 9.32 15.54 -11.55
CA LYS A 195 10.23 16.23 -10.68
C LYS A 195 9.74 16.25 -9.24
N ALA A 196 8.46 16.60 -9.02
CA ALA A 196 7.84 16.58 -7.70
C ALA A 196 7.90 15.17 -7.07
N ARG A 197 7.70 14.13 -7.87
CA ARG A 197 7.85 12.75 -7.44
C ARG A 197 9.27 12.44 -6.95
N SER A 198 10.29 12.89 -7.68
CA SER A 198 11.69 12.72 -7.26
C SER A 198 11.98 13.46 -5.95
N GLU A 199 11.45 14.68 -5.79
CA GLU A 199 11.61 15.48 -4.57
C GLU A 199 10.95 14.80 -3.36
N MET A 200 9.75 14.22 -3.55
CA MET A 200 9.09 13.43 -2.49
C MET A 200 9.93 12.23 -2.03
N MET A 201 10.60 11.55 -2.96
CA MET A 201 11.49 10.44 -2.62
C MET A 201 12.71 10.88 -1.79
N GLN A 202 13.12 12.14 -1.96
CA GLN A 202 14.23 12.75 -1.22
C GLN A 202 13.76 13.38 0.11
N GLY A 203 12.44 13.35 0.39
CA GLY A 203 11.85 13.99 1.57
C GLY A 203 11.67 15.50 1.42
N GLU A 204 11.86 16.05 0.22
CA GLU A 204 11.71 17.47 -0.09
C GLU A 204 10.26 17.85 -0.37
N THR A 205 9.41 17.76 0.66
CA THR A 205 7.96 17.97 0.54
C THR A 205 7.56 19.35 0.03
N ASP A 206 8.27 20.41 0.45
CA ASP A 206 7.98 21.79 0.02
C ASP A 206 8.30 21.99 -1.47
N GLY A 207 9.40 21.43 -1.95
CA GLY A 207 9.76 21.40 -3.37
C GLY A 207 8.69 20.70 -4.19
N ALA A 208 8.33 19.48 -3.78
CA ALA A 208 7.30 18.67 -4.42
C ALA A 208 5.96 19.41 -4.49
N GLN A 209 5.51 20.03 -3.40
CA GLN A 209 4.27 20.80 -3.40
C GLN A 209 4.30 21.97 -4.39
N LYS A 210 5.43 22.68 -4.46
CA LYS A 210 5.62 23.79 -5.40
C LYS A 210 5.58 23.32 -6.86
N ASP A 211 6.22 22.20 -7.16
CA ASP A 211 6.27 21.71 -8.53
C ASP A 211 4.97 21.01 -8.94
N LEU A 212 4.22 20.39 -8.00
CA LEU A 212 2.84 19.93 -8.24
C LEU A 212 1.89 21.11 -8.55
N LYS A 213 1.99 22.24 -7.83
CA LYS A 213 1.21 23.44 -8.16
C LYS A 213 1.47 23.91 -9.58
N LYS A 214 2.73 23.96 -10.00
CA LYS A 214 3.08 24.33 -11.38
C LYS A 214 2.61 23.28 -12.41
N ALA A 215 2.59 21.99 -12.04
CA ALA A 215 2.10 20.93 -12.92
C ALA A 215 0.62 21.10 -13.20
N VAL A 216 -0.21 21.36 -12.18
CA VAL A 216 -1.65 21.60 -12.35
C VAL A 216 -1.98 22.95 -12.99
N GLU A 217 -1.09 23.94 -12.86
CA GLU A 217 -1.19 25.20 -13.63
C GLU A 217 -0.86 25.00 -15.11
N ALA A 218 0.10 24.12 -15.42
CA ALA A 218 0.49 23.81 -16.79
C ALA A 218 -0.53 22.90 -17.49
N ASP A 219 -1.21 22.04 -16.74
CA ASP A 219 -2.29 21.18 -17.22
C ASP A 219 -3.31 20.90 -16.10
N PRO A 220 -4.42 21.65 -16.05
CA PRO A 220 -5.46 21.45 -15.04
C PRO A 220 -6.16 20.10 -15.13
N ASN A 221 -6.05 19.38 -16.24
CA ASN A 221 -6.64 18.05 -16.42
C ASN A 221 -5.76 16.92 -15.89
N LEU A 222 -4.55 17.19 -15.41
CA LEU A 222 -3.69 16.16 -14.81
C LEU A 222 -4.21 15.79 -13.41
N ALA A 223 -5.21 14.91 -13.35
CA ALA A 223 -5.90 14.50 -12.12
C ALA A 223 -4.94 13.90 -11.08
N GLU A 224 -3.92 13.17 -11.51
CA GLU A 224 -2.91 12.59 -10.65
C GLU A 224 -2.12 13.66 -9.87
N ALA A 225 -1.77 14.78 -10.53
CA ALA A 225 -1.07 15.87 -9.86
C ALA A 225 -1.97 16.57 -8.82
N TRP A 226 -3.27 16.71 -9.10
CA TRP A 226 -4.24 17.21 -8.13
C TRP A 226 -4.37 16.28 -6.92
N LEU A 227 -4.42 14.96 -7.13
CA LEU A 227 -4.45 13.98 -6.05
C LEU A 227 -3.22 14.13 -5.14
N GLN A 228 -2.02 14.16 -5.72
CA GLN A 228 -0.79 14.24 -4.93
C GLN A 228 -0.65 15.58 -4.21
N LEU A 229 -1.07 16.68 -4.84
CA LEU A 229 -1.12 17.99 -4.20
C LEU A 229 -2.06 17.97 -2.98
N GLY A 230 -3.25 17.39 -3.14
CA GLY A 230 -4.22 17.22 -2.05
C GLY A 230 -3.66 16.38 -0.89
N LYS A 231 -2.97 15.29 -1.18
CA LYS A 231 -2.32 14.45 -0.15
C LYS A 231 -1.29 15.25 0.67
N LEU A 232 -0.47 16.08 0.03
CA LEU A 232 0.50 16.94 0.74
C LEU A 232 -0.18 18.01 1.60
N GLN A 233 -1.37 18.45 1.19
CA GLN A 233 -2.13 19.47 1.92
C GLN A 233 -2.94 18.91 3.11
N MET A 234 -3.25 17.62 3.15
CA MET A 234 -4.17 17.01 4.12
C MET A 234 -3.88 17.38 5.58
N SER A 235 -2.61 17.42 5.97
CA SER A 235 -2.22 17.69 7.37
C SER A 235 -2.14 19.16 7.71
N SER A 236 -1.80 20.03 6.75
CA SER A 236 -1.58 21.46 6.96
C SER A 236 -2.78 22.32 6.61
N ASP A 237 -3.52 21.93 5.57
CA ASP A 237 -4.68 22.66 5.04
C ASP A 237 -5.71 21.69 4.46
N PRO A 238 -6.55 21.09 5.33
CA PRO A 238 -7.56 20.10 4.90
C PRO A 238 -8.57 20.68 3.90
N GLN A 239 -8.84 21.97 3.92
CA GLN A 239 -9.76 22.61 2.98
C GLN A 239 -9.14 22.65 1.57
N SER A 240 -7.90 23.12 1.44
CA SER A 240 -7.18 23.08 0.17
C SER A 240 -6.98 21.65 -0.35
N ALA A 241 -6.80 20.66 0.56
CA ALA A 241 -6.76 19.26 0.18
C ALA A 241 -8.08 18.80 -0.46
N ARG A 242 -9.22 19.14 0.17
CA ARG A 242 -10.56 18.84 -0.37
C ARG A 242 -10.76 19.45 -1.75
N ASP A 243 -10.36 20.71 -1.94
CA ASP A 243 -10.46 21.40 -3.22
C ASP A 243 -9.61 20.71 -4.29
N SER A 244 -8.40 20.26 -3.93
CA SER A 244 -7.50 19.53 -4.83
C SER A 244 -8.11 18.20 -5.24
N PHE A 245 -8.66 17.40 -4.31
CA PHE A 245 -9.32 16.14 -4.63
C PHE A 245 -10.57 16.36 -5.49
N SER A 246 -11.34 17.41 -5.25
CA SER A 246 -12.50 17.76 -6.09
C SER A 246 -12.09 18.11 -7.51
N LYS A 247 -10.96 18.83 -7.70
CA LYS A 247 -10.40 19.12 -9.03
C LYS A 247 -9.86 17.86 -9.72
N ALA A 248 -9.27 16.93 -8.97
CA ALA A 248 -8.89 15.62 -9.51
C ALA A 248 -10.10 14.88 -10.09
N LEU A 249 -11.23 14.87 -9.38
CA LEU A 249 -12.49 14.25 -9.81
C LEU A 249 -13.16 15.01 -10.95
N ALA A 250 -13.02 16.33 -11.01
CA ALA A 250 -13.51 17.11 -12.14
C ALA A 250 -12.75 16.78 -13.43
N ALA A 251 -11.43 16.52 -13.31
CA ALA A 251 -10.60 16.11 -14.44
C ALA A 251 -10.82 14.63 -14.82
N ASP A 252 -11.00 13.73 -13.85
CA ASP A 252 -11.25 12.31 -14.08
C ASP A 252 -12.27 11.76 -13.07
N PRO A 253 -13.58 11.75 -13.39
CA PRO A 253 -14.61 11.24 -12.48
C PRO A 253 -14.53 9.73 -12.18
N LYS A 254 -13.75 8.98 -12.96
CA LYS A 254 -13.55 7.53 -12.78
C LYS A 254 -12.28 7.20 -11.97
N PHE A 255 -11.52 8.18 -11.57
CA PHE A 255 -10.35 8.01 -10.73
C PHE A 255 -10.77 7.77 -9.28
N VAL A 256 -10.59 6.56 -8.76
CA VAL A 256 -11.16 6.17 -7.46
C VAL A 256 -10.42 6.76 -6.26
N LEU A 257 -9.10 6.98 -6.34
CA LEU A 257 -8.30 7.42 -5.20
C LEU A 257 -8.72 8.77 -4.60
N PRO A 258 -9.11 9.80 -5.35
CA PRO A 258 -9.62 11.04 -4.74
C PRO A 258 -10.87 10.86 -3.89
N TYR A 259 -11.80 9.94 -4.27
CA TYR A 259 -12.96 9.61 -3.44
C TYR A 259 -12.54 9.02 -2.09
N GLU A 260 -11.51 8.16 -2.06
CA GLU A 260 -10.97 7.62 -0.81
C GLU A 260 -10.37 8.70 0.09
N GLN A 261 -9.66 9.66 -0.51
CA GLN A 261 -9.09 10.77 0.25
C GLN A 261 -10.18 11.70 0.80
N LEU A 262 -11.25 11.94 0.03
CA LEU A 262 -12.42 12.69 0.52
C LEU A 262 -13.13 11.93 1.64
N ALA A 263 -13.29 10.61 1.52
CA ALA A 263 -13.83 9.79 2.59
C ALA A 263 -12.96 9.84 3.86
N ALA A 264 -11.64 9.82 3.72
CA ALA A 264 -10.72 9.95 4.85
C ALA A 264 -10.83 11.32 5.54
N LEU A 265 -10.91 12.41 4.78
CA LEU A 265 -11.16 13.74 5.32
C LEU A 265 -12.52 13.87 6.02
N ALA A 266 -13.56 13.26 5.44
CA ALA A 266 -14.89 13.22 6.04
C ALA A 266 -14.89 12.43 7.36
N ALA A 267 -14.16 11.31 7.42
CA ALA A 267 -14.01 10.50 8.63
C ALA A 267 -13.32 11.27 9.76
N GLN A 268 -12.28 12.06 9.45
CA GLN A 268 -11.60 12.91 10.43
C GLN A 268 -12.54 13.94 11.06
N ASN A 269 -13.52 14.42 10.30
CA ASN A 269 -14.53 15.37 10.75
C ASN A 269 -15.80 14.72 11.32
N GLY A 270 -15.87 13.37 11.39
CA GLY A 270 -17.03 12.62 11.85
C GLY A 270 -18.23 12.68 10.89
N ASN A 271 -18.06 13.12 9.66
CA ASN A 271 -19.10 13.16 8.64
C ASN A 271 -19.30 11.78 7.98
N TRP A 272 -19.91 10.86 8.73
CA TRP A 272 -20.04 9.45 8.34
C TRP A 272 -20.93 9.25 7.12
N GLN A 273 -21.87 10.16 6.85
CA GLN A 273 -22.68 10.08 5.64
C GLN A 273 -21.80 10.35 4.39
N GLU A 274 -20.97 11.36 4.42
CA GLU A 274 -20.03 11.65 3.33
C GLU A 274 -19.01 10.52 3.14
N VAL A 275 -18.59 9.85 4.24
CA VAL A 275 -17.75 8.65 4.12
C VAL A 275 -18.47 7.56 3.33
N LEU A 276 -19.74 7.28 3.66
CA LEU A 276 -20.54 6.28 2.94
C LEU A 276 -20.74 6.66 1.47
N ASP A 277 -21.04 7.92 1.18
CA ASP A 277 -21.27 8.39 -0.18
C ASP A 277 -20.02 8.20 -1.05
N ASN A 278 -18.86 8.62 -0.54
CA ASN A 278 -17.60 8.47 -1.27
C ASN A 278 -17.17 7.01 -1.40
N THR A 279 -17.26 6.19 -0.36
CA THR A 279 -16.88 4.77 -0.43
C THR A 279 -17.83 3.96 -1.28
N ASN A 280 -19.15 4.29 -1.33
CA ASN A 280 -20.10 3.70 -2.25
C ASN A 280 -19.77 4.09 -3.71
N HIS A 281 -19.32 5.32 -3.95
CA HIS A 281 -18.82 5.71 -5.27
C HIS A 281 -17.63 4.84 -5.70
N VAL A 282 -16.65 4.64 -4.82
CA VAL A 282 -15.52 3.75 -5.09
C VAL A 282 -16.00 2.35 -5.46
N THR A 283 -16.86 1.73 -4.64
CA THR A 283 -17.32 0.34 -4.88
C THR A 283 -18.27 0.20 -6.08
N THR A 284 -18.94 1.28 -6.49
CA THR A 284 -19.75 1.32 -7.72
C THR A 284 -18.86 1.39 -8.96
N LEU A 285 -17.85 2.26 -8.94
CA LEU A 285 -16.90 2.43 -10.04
C LEU A 285 -15.93 1.26 -10.15
N TYR A 286 -15.51 0.73 -9.01
CA TYR A 286 -14.55 -0.34 -8.86
C TYR A 286 -15.07 -1.37 -7.87
N PRO A 287 -15.83 -2.42 -8.32
CA PRO A 287 -16.55 -3.35 -7.44
C PRO A 287 -15.67 -4.14 -6.47
N GLU A 288 -14.41 -4.41 -6.85
CA GLU A 288 -13.45 -5.01 -5.92
C GLU A 288 -13.16 -4.06 -4.75
N GLY A 289 -13.15 -2.75 -5.00
CA GLY A 289 -12.77 -1.73 -4.06
C GLY A 289 -11.27 -1.79 -3.74
N THR A 290 -10.86 -1.01 -2.77
CA THR A 290 -9.53 -1.06 -2.17
C THR A 290 -9.66 -1.41 -0.69
N ALA A 291 -8.60 -1.91 -0.07
CA ALA A 291 -8.62 -2.22 1.36
C ALA A 291 -9.04 -1.00 2.21
N ILE A 292 -8.53 0.20 1.85
CA ILE A 292 -8.86 1.42 2.58
C ILE A 292 -10.31 1.87 2.38
N SER A 293 -10.87 1.73 1.16
CA SER A 293 -12.27 2.09 0.92
C SER A 293 -13.23 1.20 1.71
N TRP A 294 -12.95 -0.11 1.77
CA TRP A 294 -13.73 -1.04 2.58
C TRP A 294 -13.56 -0.81 4.09
N TYR A 295 -12.37 -0.45 4.54
CA TYR A 295 -12.13 -0.06 5.94
C TYR A 295 -12.94 1.17 6.33
N LEU A 296 -12.89 2.24 5.52
CA LEU A 296 -13.65 3.47 5.77
C LEU A 296 -15.16 3.21 5.72
N ASN A 297 -15.63 2.38 4.78
CA ASN A 297 -17.03 1.96 4.71
C ASN A 297 -17.45 1.19 5.97
N ALA A 298 -16.60 0.29 6.47
CA ALA A 298 -16.85 -0.44 7.72
C ALA A 298 -16.96 0.51 8.91
N MET A 299 -16.07 1.48 9.03
CA MET A 299 -16.14 2.51 10.08
C MET A 299 -17.45 3.28 10.04
N ALA A 300 -17.85 3.75 8.88
CA ALA A 300 -19.06 4.53 8.72
C ALA A 300 -20.33 3.69 9.02
N ASN A 301 -20.40 2.43 8.57
CA ASN A 301 -21.50 1.54 8.90
C ASN A 301 -21.54 1.16 10.39
N TYR A 302 -20.37 1.03 11.04
CA TYR A 302 -20.33 0.83 12.49
C TYR A 302 -20.90 2.03 13.24
N GLN A 303 -20.57 3.25 12.83
CA GLN A 303 -21.13 4.48 13.40
C GLN A 303 -22.61 4.64 13.11
N ALA A 304 -23.09 4.17 11.96
CA ALA A 304 -24.48 4.15 11.57
C ALA A 304 -25.29 3.02 12.26
N GLU A 305 -24.70 2.30 13.23
CA GLU A 305 -25.30 1.19 13.96
C GLU A 305 -25.74 0.00 13.08
N LYS A 306 -25.00 -0.25 12.00
CA LYS A 306 -25.21 -1.36 11.06
C LYS A 306 -24.06 -2.39 11.19
N PRO A 307 -23.98 -3.14 12.32
CA PRO A 307 -22.81 -3.95 12.61
C PRO A 307 -22.59 -5.10 11.60
N ASP A 308 -23.63 -5.65 11.01
CA ASP A 308 -23.48 -6.74 10.02
C ASP A 308 -22.85 -6.25 8.72
N ILE A 309 -23.23 -5.04 8.26
CA ILE A 309 -22.62 -4.42 7.07
C ILE A 309 -21.19 -3.99 7.39
N ALA A 310 -20.97 -3.45 8.59
CA ALA A 310 -19.63 -3.06 9.04
C ALA A 310 -18.67 -4.26 9.08
N GLU A 311 -19.12 -5.41 9.61
CA GLU A 311 -18.35 -6.65 9.65
C GLU A 311 -17.99 -7.14 8.23
N ALA A 312 -18.98 -7.21 7.34
CA ALA A 312 -18.76 -7.62 5.96
C ALA A 312 -17.75 -6.72 5.24
N SER A 313 -17.85 -5.40 5.43
CA SER A 313 -16.92 -4.43 4.85
C SER A 313 -15.52 -4.56 5.44
N ALA A 314 -15.37 -4.71 6.76
CA ALA A 314 -14.09 -4.88 7.42
C ALA A 314 -13.40 -6.20 7.03
N THR A 315 -14.18 -7.28 6.92
CA THR A 315 -13.67 -8.58 6.43
C THR A 315 -13.16 -8.48 4.99
N LYS A 316 -13.87 -7.75 4.14
CA LYS A 316 -13.44 -7.52 2.75
C LYS A 316 -12.17 -6.67 2.69
N SER A 317 -12.06 -5.64 3.54
CA SER A 317 -10.84 -4.85 3.69
C SER A 317 -9.64 -5.73 4.05
N LEU A 318 -9.82 -6.61 5.04
CA LEU A 318 -8.76 -7.51 5.50
C LEU A 318 -8.34 -8.51 4.42
N ALA A 319 -9.29 -9.06 3.66
CA ALA A 319 -9.01 -9.97 2.55
C ALA A 319 -8.18 -9.31 1.42
N LEU A 320 -8.35 -8.00 1.21
CA LEU A 320 -7.62 -7.21 0.21
C LEU A 320 -6.25 -6.72 0.72
N ASP A 321 -5.97 -6.85 2.01
CA ASP A 321 -4.74 -6.37 2.64
C ASP A 321 -3.99 -7.46 3.42
N PRO A 322 -3.45 -8.50 2.75
CA PRO A 322 -2.74 -9.60 3.41
C PRO A 322 -1.46 -9.14 4.14
N ARG A 323 -1.01 -7.91 3.90
CA ARG A 323 0.15 -7.31 4.59
C ARG A 323 -0.22 -6.41 5.76
N HIS A 324 -1.51 -6.27 6.05
CA HIS A 324 -2.02 -5.41 7.12
C HIS A 324 -1.50 -3.96 7.07
N THR A 325 -1.43 -3.39 5.86
CA THR A 325 -1.04 -1.98 5.65
C THR A 325 -2.09 -1.02 6.19
N VAL A 326 -3.36 -1.44 6.19
CA VAL A 326 -4.48 -0.80 6.89
C VAL A 326 -4.55 -1.32 8.32
N MET A 327 -3.61 -0.87 9.15
CA MET A 327 -3.27 -1.45 10.48
C MET A 327 -4.45 -1.60 11.45
N ASN A 328 -5.51 -0.81 11.31
CA ASN A 328 -6.62 -0.78 12.27
C ASN A 328 -7.80 -1.69 11.89
N THR A 329 -7.73 -2.40 10.76
CA THR A 329 -8.85 -3.24 10.29
C THR A 329 -9.16 -4.38 11.26
N GLU A 330 -8.13 -5.05 11.77
CA GLU A 330 -8.28 -6.11 12.78
C GLU A 330 -8.93 -5.58 14.07
N GLN A 331 -8.51 -4.40 14.52
CA GLN A 331 -9.07 -3.78 15.72
C GLN A 331 -10.53 -3.36 15.50
N LEU A 332 -10.86 -2.83 14.32
CA LEU A 332 -12.24 -2.48 13.96
C LEU A 332 -13.12 -3.73 13.96
N LEU A 333 -12.67 -4.84 13.36
CA LEU A 333 -13.39 -6.12 13.39
C LEU A 333 -13.61 -6.60 14.81
N ALA A 334 -12.61 -6.53 15.67
CA ALA A 334 -12.74 -6.91 17.07
C ALA A 334 -13.82 -6.08 17.80
N VAL A 335 -13.87 -4.77 17.55
CA VAL A 335 -14.92 -3.89 18.13
C VAL A 335 -16.31 -4.26 17.63
N ILE A 336 -16.45 -4.50 16.33
CA ILE A 336 -17.72 -4.88 15.70
C ILE A 336 -18.20 -6.20 16.29
N LEU A 337 -17.34 -7.21 16.36
CA LEU A 337 -17.67 -8.55 16.89
C LEU A 337 -18.02 -8.50 18.39
N ALA A 338 -17.26 -7.74 19.18
CA ALA A 338 -17.57 -7.55 20.60
C ALA A 338 -18.94 -6.88 20.81
N ARG A 339 -19.32 -5.93 19.94
CA ARG A 339 -20.64 -5.30 19.98
C ARG A 339 -21.76 -6.30 19.64
N LYS A 340 -21.49 -7.25 18.74
CA LYS A 340 -22.43 -8.35 18.39
C LYS A 340 -22.47 -9.45 19.46
N GLY A 341 -21.58 -9.42 20.47
CA GLY A 341 -21.46 -10.44 21.52
C GLY A 341 -20.51 -11.59 21.18
N ASP A 342 -19.87 -11.57 20.01
CA ASP A 342 -18.84 -12.55 19.66
C ASP A 342 -17.49 -12.12 20.27
N PHE A 343 -17.31 -12.41 21.55
CA PHE A 343 -16.07 -12.09 22.25
C PHE A 343 -14.91 -12.99 21.83
N SER A 344 -15.18 -14.20 21.38
CA SER A 344 -14.17 -15.14 20.89
C SER A 344 -13.55 -14.65 19.58
N GLY A 345 -14.38 -14.27 18.63
CA GLY A 345 -13.96 -13.64 17.38
C GLY A 345 -13.19 -12.34 17.62
N ALA A 346 -13.70 -11.50 18.53
CA ALA A 346 -13.03 -10.25 18.89
C ALA A 346 -11.62 -10.49 19.47
N LEU A 347 -11.45 -11.46 20.36
CA LEU A 347 -10.13 -11.84 20.90
C LEU A 347 -9.18 -12.33 19.81
N THR A 348 -9.67 -13.09 18.84
CA THR A 348 -8.88 -13.58 17.72
C THR A 348 -8.29 -12.41 16.93
N HIS A 349 -9.12 -11.43 16.58
CA HIS A 349 -8.69 -10.26 15.81
C HIS A 349 -7.78 -9.30 16.60
N LEU A 350 -8.01 -9.12 17.92
CA LEU A 350 -7.09 -8.33 18.77
C LEU A 350 -5.71 -8.99 18.88
N ARG A 351 -5.66 -10.32 19.02
CA ARG A 351 -4.38 -11.05 19.07
C ARG A 351 -3.66 -11.01 17.73
N SER A 352 -4.38 -11.15 16.62
CA SER A 352 -3.84 -10.97 15.26
C SER A 352 -3.23 -9.58 15.10
N SER A 353 -3.97 -8.52 15.46
CA SER A 353 -3.46 -7.14 15.41
C SER A 353 -2.15 -6.96 16.19
N LEU A 354 -2.02 -7.61 17.36
CA LEU A 354 -0.83 -7.50 18.18
C LEU A 354 0.44 -8.04 17.49
N THR A 355 0.30 -8.96 16.53
CA THR A 355 1.46 -9.52 15.80
C THR A 355 2.10 -8.52 14.84
N TYR A 356 1.35 -7.48 14.42
CA TYR A 356 1.80 -6.47 13.44
C TYR A 356 2.16 -5.13 14.08
N ILE A 357 1.83 -4.93 15.36
CA ILE A 357 2.11 -3.68 16.08
C ILE A 357 3.49 -3.77 16.73
N PRO A 358 4.39 -2.81 16.48
CA PRO A 358 5.68 -2.75 17.15
C PRO A 358 5.54 -2.66 18.68
N PRO A 359 6.49 -3.21 19.45
CA PRO A 359 6.50 -3.04 20.91
C PRO A 359 6.45 -1.55 21.31
N GLY A 360 5.61 -1.22 22.28
CA GLY A 360 5.43 0.16 22.75
C GLY A 360 4.04 0.40 23.34
N PRO A 361 3.70 1.65 23.68
CA PRO A 361 2.45 1.99 24.36
C PRO A 361 1.19 1.44 23.69
N ASN A 362 1.13 1.45 22.36
CA ASN A 362 -0.01 0.93 21.60
C ASN A 362 -0.15 -0.59 21.77
N ALA A 363 0.95 -1.33 21.69
CA ALA A 363 0.94 -2.78 21.94
C ALA A 363 0.52 -3.10 23.38
N ASP A 364 0.98 -2.31 24.35
CA ASP A 364 0.65 -2.53 25.76
C ASP A 364 -0.82 -2.24 26.06
N MET A 365 -1.40 -1.22 25.43
CA MET A 365 -2.84 -0.94 25.53
C MET A 365 -3.67 -2.06 24.89
N LEU A 366 -3.23 -2.59 23.75
CA LEU A 366 -3.90 -3.71 23.10
C LEU A 366 -3.85 -4.98 23.97
N LYS A 367 -2.73 -5.28 24.63
CA LYS A 367 -2.61 -6.36 25.62
C LYS A 367 -3.59 -6.19 26.80
N GLN A 368 -3.75 -4.96 27.29
CA GLN A 368 -4.72 -4.66 28.36
C GLN A 368 -6.16 -4.89 27.89
N GLN A 369 -6.52 -4.50 26.67
CA GLN A 369 -7.83 -4.76 26.08
C GLN A 369 -8.10 -6.26 25.94
N ILE A 370 -7.13 -7.02 25.46
CA ILE A 370 -7.22 -8.49 25.37
C ILE A 370 -7.49 -9.08 26.77
N ALA A 371 -6.68 -8.72 27.78
CA ALA A 371 -6.84 -9.24 29.13
C ALA A 371 -8.20 -8.87 29.77
N GLN A 372 -8.73 -7.68 29.49
CA GLN A 372 -10.07 -7.28 29.94
C GLN A 372 -11.17 -8.10 29.27
N LEU A 373 -11.04 -8.35 27.95
CA LEU A 373 -12.04 -9.14 27.23
C LEU A 373 -12.01 -10.61 27.64
N GLU A 374 -10.82 -11.18 27.90
CA GLU A 374 -10.65 -12.55 28.41
C GLU A 374 -11.34 -12.75 29.78
N LYS A 375 -11.18 -11.78 30.70
CA LYS A 375 -11.85 -11.82 32.00
C LYS A 375 -13.38 -11.80 31.86
N ARG A 376 -13.89 -11.11 30.86
CA ARG A 376 -15.35 -11.06 30.62
C ARG A 376 -15.87 -12.36 30.02
N THR A 377 -15.12 -12.98 29.11
CA THR A 377 -15.46 -14.27 28.50
C THR A 377 -15.42 -15.41 29.54
N ALA A 378 -14.50 -15.35 30.51
CA ALA A 378 -14.41 -16.33 31.57
C ALA A 378 -15.50 -16.21 32.67
N ALA A 379 -16.20 -15.07 32.70
CA ALA A 379 -17.27 -14.79 33.67
C ALA A 379 -18.70 -15.07 33.11
N GLN A 380 -18.80 -15.47 31.85
CA GLN A 380 -20.02 -15.92 31.18
C GLN A 380 -20.10 -17.45 31.13
#